data_1f1098c9ec8c65832df9f6d6fbe4552a
#
_entry.id   1f1098c9ec8c65832df9f6d6fbe4552a
#
_cell.length_a   1.000
_cell.length_b   1.000
_cell.length_c   1.000
_cell.angle_alpha   90.00
_cell.angle_beta   90.00
_cell.angle_gamma   90.00
#
_symmetry.space_group_name_H-M   'P 1'
#
loop_
_entity.id
_entity.type
_entity.pdbx_description
1 polymer ?
#
loop_
_entity_poly.entity_id
_entity_poly.type
_entity_poly.pdbx_seq_one_letter_code
_entity_poly.pdbx_strand_id
1 'polypeptide(L)'
;MHVVISISVISFCLVISLTCGIAMWMRRKEVSDHSRLFLAVFNLFTTLLCAFRLITFIANPALKPYHEVMAPFLLTGGLTAMVLYLAYPIEVINPGWLKWRRALLLALPALIALVLPLCGVRYQHLDCLSDIWTHLADFDVLARLAMVVCTIVYTFLLWFIPHNWRESSADRRWILRANLIIMVMGVLFFIQVFTTWPWSFHIHVTWVCASFAYFAYFELFERLTPTVTESRSEVDSSLFTLHSSLSLWQQICQVVDDWEAWRNPNTSVETISAAVGTNRIYVARCIKEHTGLTVNDYINQKRIDFMAAELKKTPSSHKEIYFAAGYRSRQTAYRNFIKFKGVSPTEFVEDPESQQ
;
A
#
# COMPACT_ATOMS: atom_id res chain seq x y z
N MET A 1 11.94 -39.26 -2.87
CA MET A 1 11.42 -38.21 -3.76
C MET A 1 10.95 -36.98 -2.97
N HIS A 2 10.06 -37.11 -1.97
CA HIS A 2 9.57 -35.95 -1.16
C HIS A 2 10.67 -35.14 -0.48
N VAL A 3 11.69 -35.79 0.11
CA VAL A 3 12.82 -35.11 0.78
C VAL A 3 13.56 -34.18 -0.18
N VAL A 4 13.88 -34.66 -1.37
CA VAL A 4 14.60 -33.88 -2.39
C VAL A 4 13.79 -32.68 -2.84
N ILE A 5 12.49 -32.88 -3.09
CA ILE A 5 11.58 -31.78 -3.47
C ILE A 5 11.47 -30.75 -2.34
N SER A 6 11.34 -31.21 -1.08
CA SER A 6 11.28 -30.30 0.07
C SER A 6 12.55 -29.46 0.20
N ILE A 7 13.73 -30.08 0.11
CA ILE A 7 15.02 -29.38 0.14
C ILE A 7 15.10 -28.38 -1.00
N SER A 8 14.73 -28.77 -2.21
CA SER A 8 14.78 -27.88 -3.39
C SER A 8 13.87 -26.66 -3.23
N VAL A 9 12.60 -26.86 -2.81
CA VAL A 9 11.65 -25.77 -2.60
C VAL A 9 12.12 -24.83 -1.49
N ILE A 10 12.55 -25.37 -0.33
CA ILE A 10 13.02 -24.54 0.78
C ILE A 10 14.28 -23.78 0.40
N SER A 11 15.23 -24.39 -0.31
CA SER A 11 16.44 -23.72 -0.78
C SER A 11 16.13 -22.60 -1.78
N PHE A 12 15.22 -22.84 -2.72
CA PHE A 12 14.75 -21.83 -3.66
C PHE A 12 14.11 -20.64 -2.95
N CYS A 13 13.22 -20.91 -1.99
CA CYS A 13 12.57 -19.87 -1.18
C CYS A 13 13.57 -19.08 -0.32
N LEU A 14 14.57 -19.76 0.23
CA LEU A 14 15.66 -19.13 1.00
C LEU A 14 16.42 -18.13 0.11
N VAL A 15 16.79 -18.52 -1.09
CA VAL A 15 17.55 -17.65 -2.02
C VAL A 15 16.71 -16.45 -2.42
N ILE A 16 15.44 -16.64 -2.78
CA ILE A 16 14.54 -15.52 -3.15
C ILE A 16 14.35 -14.55 -1.98
N SER A 17 14.00 -15.07 -0.80
CA SER A 17 13.75 -14.21 0.36
C SER A 17 15.02 -13.47 0.79
N LEU A 18 16.19 -14.12 0.74
CA LEU A 18 17.47 -13.48 1.05
C LEU A 18 17.80 -12.36 0.06
N THR A 19 17.70 -12.64 -1.24
CA THR A 19 18.02 -11.65 -2.28
C THR A 19 17.07 -10.46 -2.24
N CYS A 20 15.75 -10.70 -2.12
CA CYS A 20 14.77 -9.62 -1.96
C CYS A 20 15.01 -8.84 -0.66
N GLY A 21 15.31 -9.52 0.44
CA GLY A 21 15.59 -8.88 1.73
C GLY A 21 16.81 -7.97 1.68
N ILE A 22 17.92 -8.45 1.12
CA ILE A 22 19.14 -7.66 0.96
C ILE A 22 18.90 -6.48 0.02
N ALA A 23 18.26 -6.68 -1.12
CA ALA A 23 17.98 -5.62 -2.07
C ALA A 23 17.13 -4.49 -1.43
N MET A 24 16.06 -4.85 -0.70
CA MET A 24 15.22 -3.88 0.01
C MET A 24 15.99 -3.18 1.15
N TRP A 25 16.83 -3.93 1.89
CA TRP A 25 17.65 -3.36 2.96
C TRP A 25 18.66 -2.35 2.44
N MET A 26 19.38 -2.67 1.36
CA MET A 26 20.35 -1.76 0.75
C MET A 26 19.69 -0.48 0.24
N ARG A 27 18.52 -0.61 -0.37
CA ARG A 27 17.81 0.50 -1.00
C ARG A 27 16.75 1.18 -0.09
N ARG A 28 16.72 0.84 1.22
CA ARG A 28 15.71 1.38 2.16
C ARG A 28 15.77 2.89 2.37
N LYS A 29 16.96 3.49 2.15
CA LYS A 29 17.17 4.94 2.30
C LYS A 29 16.80 5.75 1.06
N GLU A 30 16.45 5.10 -0.04
CA GLU A 30 16.06 5.77 -1.28
C GLU A 30 14.59 6.24 -1.25
N VAL A 31 13.82 5.79 -0.28
CA VAL A 31 12.41 6.17 -0.09
C VAL A 31 12.23 6.92 1.22
N SER A 32 11.27 7.83 1.26
CA SER A 32 10.98 8.66 2.43
C SER A 32 10.18 7.94 3.53
N ASP A 33 9.55 6.81 3.21
CA ASP A 33 8.78 5.98 4.14
C ASP A 33 9.55 4.72 4.59
N HIS A 34 8.93 3.92 5.46
CA HIS A 34 9.54 2.73 6.03
C HIS A 34 9.15 1.43 5.29
N SER A 35 8.47 1.52 4.16
CA SER A 35 7.95 0.35 3.44
C SER A 35 9.02 -0.66 3.06
N ARG A 36 10.13 -0.20 2.46
CA ARG A 36 11.25 -1.06 2.08
C ARG A 36 11.94 -1.68 3.30
N LEU A 37 11.98 -0.96 4.42
CA LEU A 37 12.51 -1.50 5.68
C LEU A 37 11.63 -2.65 6.17
N PHE A 38 10.31 -2.48 6.21
CA PHE A 38 9.39 -3.53 6.65
C PHE A 38 9.43 -4.76 5.73
N LEU A 39 9.48 -4.53 4.42
CA LEU A 39 9.62 -5.61 3.46
C LEU A 39 10.96 -6.35 3.61
N ALA A 40 12.06 -5.64 3.87
CA ALA A 40 13.37 -6.23 4.14
C ALA A 40 13.35 -7.09 5.40
N VAL A 41 12.83 -6.56 6.52
CA VAL A 41 12.75 -7.28 7.80
C VAL A 41 11.94 -8.56 7.65
N PHE A 42 10.81 -8.50 6.99
CA PHE A 42 9.99 -9.68 6.76
C PHE A 42 10.68 -10.73 5.88
N ASN A 43 11.32 -10.31 4.79
CA ASN A 43 12.09 -11.23 3.92
C ASN A 43 13.25 -11.89 4.66
N LEU A 44 14.00 -11.13 5.47
CA LEU A 44 15.10 -11.67 6.28
C LEU A 44 14.60 -12.63 7.37
N PHE A 45 13.46 -12.33 8.00
CA PHE A 45 12.79 -13.25 8.93
C PHE A 45 12.42 -14.57 8.24
N THR A 46 11.81 -14.50 7.06
CA THR A 46 11.48 -15.70 6.27
C THR A 46 12.70 -16.47 5.87
N THR A 47 13.81 -15.78 5.53
CA THR A 47 15.12 -16.43 5.25
C THR A 47 15.60 -17.24 6.46
N LEU A 48 15.49 -16.68 7.68
CA LEU A 48 15.87 -17.39 8.91
C LEU A 48 14.98 -18.62 9.15
N LEU A 49 13.67 -18.50 8.93
CA LEU A 49 12.74 -19.63 9.04
C LEU A 49 13.07 -20.74 8.01
N CYS A 50 13.34 -20.38 6.76
CA CYS A 50 13.73 -21.32 5.72
C CYS A 50 15.09 -21.99 6.05
N ALA A 51 16.07 -21.23 6.53
CA ALA A 51 17.38 -21.74 6.94
C ALA A 51 17.24 -22.73 8.11
N PHE A 52 16.50 -22.34 9.16
CA PHE A 52 16.22 -23.21 10.31
C PHE A 52 15.55 -24.52 9.85
N ARG A 53 14.56 -24.40 8.98
CA ARG A 53 13.83 -25.56 8.43
C ARG A 53 14.74 -26.45 7.59
N LEU A 54 15.61 -25.87 6.76
CA LEU A 54 16.57 -26.62 5.94
C LEU A 54 17.56 -27.39 6.82
N ILE A 55 18.12 -26.73 7.85
CA ILE A 55 19.04 -27.35 8.81
C ILE A 55 18.37 -28.52 9.53
N THR A 56 17.16 -28.34 10.07
CA THR A 56 16.42 -29.40 10.76
C THR A 56 16.11 -30.59 9.85
N PHE A 57 15.81 -30.31 8.57
CA PHE A 57 15.51 -31.35 7.59
C PHE A 57 16.75 -32.15 7.17
N ILE A 58 17.90 -31.50 7.07
CA ILE A 58 19.17 -32.14 6.77
C ILE A 58 19.67 -32.96 7.97
N ALA A 59 19.56 -32.40 9.19
CA ALA A 59 19.99 -33.03 10.42
C ALA A 59 19.17 -34.28 10.77
N ASN A 60 17.86 -34.26 10.47
CA ASN A 60 16.97 -35.37 10.76
C ASN A 60 15.96 -35.61 9.62
N PRO A 61 16.33 -36.30 8.54
CA PRO A 61 15.44 -36.58 7.41
C PRO A 61 14.23 -37.43 7.76
N ALA A 62 14.22 -38.11 8.91
CA ALA A 62 13.11 -38.90 9.41
C ALA A 62 12.04 -38.05 10.10
N LEU A 63 12.35 -36.81 10.47
CA LEU A 63 11.38 -35.85 10.99
C LEU A 63 10.34 -35.55 9.90
N LYS A 64 9.17 -36.16 10.06
CA LYS A 64 8.02 -35.85 9.21
C LYS A 64 7.39 -34.57 9.74
N PRO A 65 7.51 -33.45 9.04
CA PRO A 65 7.11 -32.14 9.55
C PRO A 65 5.59 -31.90 9.58
N TYR A 66 4.78 -32.90 9.21
CA TYR A 66 3.36 -32.73 8.90
C TYR A 66 2.46 -33.73 9.64
N HIS A 67 2.83 -34.12 10.86
CA HIS A 67 2.10 -35.12 11.63
C HIS A 67 1.16 -34.55 12.67
N GLU A 68 1.13 -33.23 12.81
CA GLU A 68 0.32 -32.57 13.84
C GLU A 68 -0.59 -31.55 13.22
N VAL A 69 -1.89 -31.65 13.52
CA VAL A 69 -2.87 -30.63 13.19
C VAL A 69 -2.72 -29.47 14.18
N MET A 70 -2.80 -28.24 13.68
CA MET A 70 -2.63 -27.03 14.49
C MET A 70 -1.29 -26.99 15.25
N ALA A 71 -0.20 -27.47 14.63
CA ALA A 71 1.12 -27.52 15.26
C ALA A 71 1.51 -26.15 15.87
N PRO A 72 1.88 -26.10 17.18
CA PRO A 72 2.12 -24.82 17.87
C PRO A 72 3.22 -23.99 17.24
N PHE A 73 4.30 -24.63 16.78
CA PHE A 73 5.40 -23.96 16.09
C PHE A 73 4.94 -23.32 14.77
N LEU A 74 4.07 -24.02 14.02
CA LEU A 74 3.52 -23.50 12.77
C LEU A 74 2.60 -22.30 13.03
N LEU A 75 1.71 -22.38 14.02
CA LEU A 75 0.81 -21.31 14.39
C LEU A 75 1.55 -20.07 14.88
N THR A 76 2.50 -20.24 15.80
CA THR A 76 3.30 -19.14 16.35
C THR A 76 4.16 -18.48 15.28
N GLY A 77 4.85 -19.28 14.47
CA GLY A 77 5.67 -18.80 13.36
C GLY A 77 4.83 -18.10 12.28
N GLY A 78 3.68 -18.66 11.91
CA GLY A 78 2.75 -18.09 10.95
C GLY A 78 2.15 -16.76 11.44
N LEU A 79 1.74 -16.70 12.70
CA LEU A 79 1.21 -15.47 13.29
C LEU A 79 2.27 -14.36 13.33
N THR A 80 3.50 -14.69 13.72
CA THR A 80 4.64 -13.75 13.71
C THR A 80 4.94 -13.27 12.28
N ALA A 81 5.00 -14.20 11.34
CA ALA A 81 5.21 -13.89 9.92
C ALA A 81 4.12 -12.97 9.38
N MET A 82 2.85 -13.21 9.74
CA MET A 82 1.71 -12.40 9.29
C MET A 82 1.78 -10.96 9.81
N VAL A 83 2.18 -10.77 11.08
CA VAL A 83 2.38 -9.43 11.66
C VAL A 83 3.45 -8.65 10.89
N LEU A 84 4.58 -9.28 10.62
CA LEU A 84 5.68 -8.68 9.85
C LEU A 84 5.27 -8.40 8.39
N TYR A 85 4.51 -9.31 7.78
CA TYR A 85 4.01 -9.16 6.42
C TYR A 85 3.08 -7.96 6.28
N LEU A 86 2.14 -7.80 7.21
CA LEU A 86 1.16 -6.71 7.17
C LEU A 86 1.79 -5.32 7.35
N ALA A 87 2.94 -5.23 8.02
CA ALA A 87 3.62 -3.94 8.22
C ALA A 87 3.93 -3.25 6.89
N TYR A 88 4.35 -4.01 5.87
CA TYR A 88 4.67 -3.47 4.54
C TYR A 88 3.45 -2.86 3.82
N PRO A 89 2.36 -3.59 3.52
CA PRO A 89 1.23 -3.01 2.81
C PRO A 89 0.51 -1.91 3.62
N ILE A 90 0.51 -1.98 4.96
CA ILE A 90 -0.03 -0.92 5.81
C ILE A 90 0.75 0.39 5.59
N GLU A 91 2.08 0.34 5.58
CA GLU A 91 2.91 1.53 5.35
C GLU A 91 2.74 2.09 3.93
N VAL A 92 2.54 1.23 2.92
CA VAL A 92 2.26 1.67 1.54
C VAL A 92 0.90 2.35 1.42
N ILE A 93 -0.14 1.85 2.11
CA ILE A 93 -1.51 2.39 2.09
C ILE A 93 -1.62 3.68 2.90
N ASN A 94 -0.96 3.73 4.04
CA ASN A 94 -1.03 4.85 4.98
C ASN A 94 0.32 5.06 5.66
N PRO A 95 1.25 5.80 5.03
CA PRO A 95 2.58 6.06 5.57
C PRO A 95 2.53 6.65 6.98
N GLY A 96 3.34 6.08 7.89
CA GLY A 96 3.40 6.50 9.28
C GLY A 96 2.18 6.14 10.16
N TRP A 97 1.20 5.38 9.63
CA TRP A 97 0.07 4.91 10.45
C TRP A 97 0.51 3.91 11.51
N LEU A 98 1.51 3.08 11.22
CA LEU A 98 2.06 2.05 12.11
C LEU A 98 3.03 2.64 13.14
N LYS A 99 2.52 3.54 14.02
CA LYS A 99 3.27 4.06 15.17
C LYS A 99 3.53 2.94 16.17
N TRP A 100 4.56 3.10 17.04
CA TRP A 100 5.01 2.08 17.99
C TRP A 100 3.88 1.44 18.82
N ARG A 101 2.88 2.23 19.27
CA ARG A 101 1.72 1.71 20.02
C ARG A 101 0.86 0.77 19.21
N ARG A 102 0.58 1.12 17.94
CA ARG A 102 -0.21 0.29 17.02
C ARG A 102 0.58 -0.94 16.58
N ALA A 103 1.88 -0.79 16.34
CA ALA A 103 2.78 -1.90 16.04
C ALA A 103 2.82 -2.90 17.21
N LEU A 104 2.89 -2.43 18.46
CA LEU A 104 2.85 -3.28 19.64
C LEU A 104 1.50 -4.00 19.77
N LEU A 105 0.38 -3.31 19.57
CA LEU A 105 -0.95 -3.93 19.59
C LEU A 105 -1.09 -5.00 18.49
N LEU A 106 -0.58 -4.74 17.30
CA LEU A 106 -0.55 -5.71 16.22
C LEU A 106 0.35 -6.92 16.54
N ALA A 107 1.48 -6.71 17.20
CA ALA A 107 2.40 -7.77 17.56
C ALA A 107 1.96 -8.56 18.82
N LEU A 108 1.07 -8.02 19.65
CA LEU A 108 0.70 -8.57 20.95
C LEU A 108 0.27 -10.06 20.91
N PRO A 109 -0.62 -10.52 20.00
CA PRO A 109 -0.98 -11.92 19.92
C PRO A 109 0.21 -12.84 19.59
N ALA A 110 1.11 -12.40 18.69
CA ALA A 110 2.31 -13.16 18.36
C ALA A 110 3.30 -13.22 19.53
N LEU A 111 3.45 -12.11 20.28
CA LEU A 111 4.28 -12.07 21.49
C LEU A 111 3.73 -13.00 22.58
N ILE A 112 2.41 -12.99 22.80
CA ILE A 112 1.75 -13.93 23.72
C ILE A 112 2.02 -15.37 23.30
N ALA A 113 1.82 -15.70 22.02
CA ALA A 113 2.07 -17.04 21.50
C ALA A 113 3.52 -17.51 21.70
N LEU A 114 4.50 -16.59 21.58
CA LEU A 114 5.92 -16.89 21.85
C LEU A 114 6.23 -17.12 23.32
N VAL A 115 5.52 -16.43 24.23
CA VAL A 115 5.76 -16.50 25.68
C VAL A 115 5.06 -17.71 26.32
N LEU A 116 3.93 -18.18 25.80
CA LEU A 116 3.16 -19.29 26.38
C LEU A 116 4.00 -20.54 26.72
N PRO A 117 4.89 -21.06 25.83
CA PRO A 117 5.75 -22.18 26.17
C PRO A 117 6.74 -21.88 27.29
N LEU A 118 7.22 -20.63 27.38
CA LEU A 118 8.14 -20.18 28.44
C LEU A 118 7.43 -20.11 29.79
N CYS A 119 6.12 -19.86 29.81
CA CYS A 119 5.28 -19.89 31.00
C CYS A 119 4.89 -21.32 31.43
N GLY A 120 5.44 -22.37 30.76
CA GLY A 120 5.20 -23.75 31.13
C GLY A 120 3.98 -24.38 30.45
N VAL A 121 3.36 -23.71 29.48
CA VAL A 121 2.28 -24.33 28.70
C VAL A 121 2.86 -25.46 27.86
N ARG A 122 2.37 -26.67 28.10
CA ARG A 122 2.72 -27.87 27.32
C ARG A 122 1.64 -28.14 26.31
N TYR A 123 2.04 -28.20 25.05
CA TYR A 123 1.12 -28.49 23.94
C TYR A 123 1.01 -30.00 23.72
N GLN A 124 -0.20 -30.50 23.72
CA GLN A 124 -0.50 -31.89 23.40
C GLN A 124 -0.33 -32.13 21.91
N HIS A 125 0.00 -33.36 21.51
CA HIS A 125 0.05 -33.73 20.09
C HIS A 125 -1.37 -34.00 19.58
N LEU A 126 -1.76 -33.37 18.46
CA LEU A 126 -3.05 -33.53 17.82
C LEU A 126 -2.86 -34.23 16.46
N ASP A 127 -3.26 -35.47 16.34
CA ASP A 127 -3.08 -36.28 15.14
C ASP A 127 -4.13 -35.96 14.05
N CYS A 128 -5.35 -35.65 14.49
CA CYS A 128 -6.49 -35.45 13.59
C CYS A 128 -7.43 -34.33 14.08
N LEU A 129 -8.35 -33.93 13.21
CA LEU A 129 -9.31 -32.86 13.49
C LEU A 129 -10.30 -33.25 14.62
N SER A 130 -10.59 -34.55 14.84
CA SER A 130 -11.45 -35.01 15.94
C SER A 130 -10.84 -34.69 17.30
N ASP A 131 -9.50 -34.72 17.42
CA ASP A 131 -8.81 -34.48 18.68
C ASP A 131 -9.05 -33.06 19.21
N ILE A 132 -9.28 -32.10 18.30
CA ILE A 132 -9.63 -30.71 18.66
C ILE A 132 -10.94 -30.71 19.47
N TRP A 133 -11.94 -31.51 19.06
CA TRP A 133 -13.23 -31.55 19.74
C TRP A 133 -13.18 -32.28 21.07
N THR A 134 -12.37 -33.34 21.15
CA THR A 134 -12.20 -34.11 22.38
C THR A 134 -11.43 -33.34 23.46
N HIS A 135 -10.51 -32.46 23.05
CA HIS A 135 -9.67 -31.66 23.93
C HIS A 135 -10.03 -30.18 23.94
N LEU A 136 -11.25 -29.81 23.50
CA LEU A 136 -11.66 -28.43 23.38
C LEU A 136 -11.63 -27.62 24.68
N ALA A 137 -11.74 -28.29 25.83
CA ALA A 137 -11.67 -27.65 27.14
C ALA A 137 -10.22 -27.42 27.64
N ASP A 138 -9.23 -27.99 26.97
CA ASP A 138 -7.85 -27.89 27.38
C ASP A 138 -7.27 -26.52 26.97
N PHE A 139 -6.51 -25.90 27.87
CA PHE A 139 -5.99 -24.55 27.67
C PHE A 139 -5.11 -24.43 26.43
N ASP A 140 -4.30 -25.44 26.11
CA ASP A 140 -3.40 -25.44 24.96
C ASP A 140 -4.18 -25.47 23.64
N VAL A 141 -5.30 -26.20 23.57
CA VAL A 141 -6.17 -26.23 22.39
C VAL A 141 -6.90 -24.91 22.21
N LEU A 142 -7.40 -24.32 23.30
CA LEU A 142 -7.99 -22.98 23.27
C LEU A 142 -6.99 -21.92 22.83
N ALA A 143 -5.74 -22.01 23.30
CA ALA A 143 -4.67 -21.10 22.88
C ALA A 143 -4.37 -21.22 21.38
N ARG A 144 -4.33 -22.44 20.83
CA ARG A 144 -4.17 -22.69 19.38
C ARG A 144 -5.34 -22.12 18.58
N LEU A 145 -6.57 -22.33 19.04
CA LEU A 145 -7.76 -21.75 18.41
C LEU A 145 -7.73 -20.22 18.42
N ALA A 146 -7.30 -19.61 19.54
CA ALA A 146 -7.12 -18.17 19.59
C ALA A 146 -6.09 -17.67 18.58
N MET A 147 -4.95 -18.37 18.38
CA MET A 147 -3.98 -18.05 17.34
C MET A 147 -4.57 -18.15 15.94
N VAL A 148 -5.39 -19.17 15.66
CA VAL A 148 -6.11 -19.31 14.40
C VAL A 148 -7.05 -18.14 14.16
N VAL A 149 -7.88 -17.78 15.17
CA VAL A 149 -8.77 -16.62 15.07
C VAL A 149 -8.00 -15.32 14.81
N CYS A 150 -6.88 -15.10 15.49
CA CYS A 150 -6.02 -13.94 15.23
C CYS A 150 -5.49 -13.93 13.80
N THR A 151 -5.11 -15.09 13.25
CA THR A 151 -4.65 -15.19 11.85
C THR A 151 -5.79 -14.85 10.87
N ILE A 152 -7.03 -15.27 11.15
CA ILE A 152 -8.20 -14.88 10.36
C ILE A 152 -8.37 -13.36 10.39
N VAL A 153 -8.38 -12.78 11.58
CA VAL A 153 -8.53 -11.32 11.74
C VAL A 153 -7.46 -10.58 10.94
N TYR A 154 -6.21 -11.02 11.01
CA TYR A 154 -5.11 -10.39 10.26
C TYR A 154 -5.23 -10.55 8.75
N THR A 155 -5.78 -11.67 8.26
CA THR A 155 -6.03 -11.86 6.84
C THR A 155 -6.97 -10.78 6.27
N PHE A 156 -7.93 -10.31 7.08
CA PHE A 156 -8.88 -9.27 6.68
C PHE A 156 -8.50 -7.85 7.16
N LEU A 157 -7.47 -7.71 7.98
CA LEU A 157 -7.13 -6.43 8.62
C LEU A 157 -6.88 -5.30 7.62
N LEU A 158 -6.27 -5.62 6.48
CA LEU A 158 -5.92 -4.61 5.47
C LEU A 158 -7.15 -3.89 4.88
N TRP A 159 -8.33 -4.52 4.91
CA TRP A 159 -9.59 -3.91 4.47
C TRP A 159 -10.07 -2.78 5.40
N PHE A 160 -9.64 -2.81 6.66
CA PHE A 160 -10.04 -1.86 7.69
C PHE A 160 -9.02 -0.74 7.90
N ILE A 161 -7.85 -0.82 7.26
CA ILE A 161 -6.85 0.25 7.34
C ILE A 161 -7.33 1.46 6.53
N PRO A 162 -7.44 2.66 7.16
CA PRO A 162 -7.85 3.85 6.46
C PRO A 162 -6.80 4.24 5.40
N HIS A 163 -7.26 4.41 4.17
CA HIS A 163 -6.39 4.77 3.06
C HIS A 163 -6.07 6.27 3.08
N ASN A 164 -4.80 6.61 3.10
CA ASN A 164 -4.33 7.99 2.98
C ASN A 164 -4.05 8.35 1.51
N TRP A 165 -5.07 8.76 0.78
CA TRP A 165 -4.99 9.11 -0.64
C TRP A 165 -4.02 10.25 -0.97
N ARG A 166 -3.60 11.04 0.03
CA ARG A 166 -2.68 12.16 -0.17
C ARG A 166 -1.22 11.73 -0.15
N GLU A 167 -0.89 10.77 0.70
CA GLU A 167 0.48 10.34 0.94
C GLU A 167 0.79 8.95 0.38
N SER A 168 -0.25 8.12 0.17
CA SER A 168 -0.09 6.79 -0.39
C SER A 168 0.36 6.84 -1.85
N SER A 169 1.37 6.05 -2.17
CA SER A 169 1.86 5.84 -3.54
C SER A 169 1.15 4.67 -4.26
N ALA A 170 0.20 4.00 -3.59
CA ALA A 170 -0.54 2.88 -4.15
C ALA A 170 -1.87 3.33 -4.77
N ASP A 171 -2.21 2.76 -5.93
CA ASP A 171 -3.53 2.90 -6.54
C ASP A 171 -4.53 1.85 -6.00
N ARG A 172 -5.81 2.01 -6.35
CA ARG A 172 -6.86 1.05 -5.95
C ARG A 172 -6.61 -0.36 -6.46
N ARG A 173 -5.99 -0.51 -7.63
CA ARG A 173 -5.71 -1.81 -8.24
C ARG A 173 -4.63 -2.54 -7.45
N TRP A 174 -3.61 -1.82 -7.01
CA TRP A 174 -2.57 -2.39 -6.17
C TRP A 174 -3.14 -2.88 -4.83
N ILE A 175 -4.01 -2.08 -4.18
CA ILE A 175 -4.66 -2.45 -2.92
C ILE A 175 -5.49 -3.72 -3.08
N LEU A 176 -6.27 -3.84 -4.15
CA LEU A 176 -7.04 -5.05 -4.44
C LEU A 176 -6.13 -6.27 -4.66
N ARG A 177 -5.02 -6.11 -5.40
CA ARG A 177 -4.04 -7.19 -5.59
C ARG A 177 -3.39 -7.62 -4.28
N ALA A 178 -2.96 -6.65 -3.45
CA ALA A 178 -2.36 -6.92 -2.14
C ALA A 178 -3.34 -7.68 -1.23
N ASN A 179 -4.60 -7.25 -1.15
CA ASN A 179 -5.64 -7.96 -0.39
C ASN A 179 -5.86 -9.38 -0.92
N LEU A 180 -5.94 -9.56 -2.24
CA LEU A 180 -6.12 -10.89 -2.84
C LEU A 180 -4.94 -11.81 -2.52
N ILE A 181 -3.71 -11.31 -2.60
CA ILE A 181 -2.50 -12.07 -2.27
C ILE A 181 -2.55 -12.54 -0.80
N ILE A 182 -2.92 -11.65 0.12
CA ILE A 182 -3.03 -11.97 1.55
C ILE A 182 -4.16 -12.98 1.80
N MET A 183 -5.32 -12.82 1.14
CA MET A 183 -6.42 -13.77 1.28
C MET A 183 -6.03 -15.17 0.82
N VAL A 184 -5.40 -15.31 -0.34
CA VAL A 184 -4.91 -16.61 -0.84
C VAL A 184 -3.87 -17.18 0.11
N MET A 185 -2.93 -16.36 0.62
CA MET A 185 -1.96 -16.78 1.62
C MET A 185 -2.63 -17.29 2.89
N GLY A 186 -3.66 -16.61 3.39
CA GLY A 186 -4.45 -17.04 4.54
C GLY A 186 -5.12 -18.39 4.30
N VAL A 187 -5.77 -18.58 3.16
CA VAL A 187 -6.42 -19.86 2.80
C VAL A 187 -5.40 -21.00 2.73
N LEU A 188 -4.24 -20.77 2.09
CA LEU A 188 -3.20 -21.79 2.00
C LEU A 188 -2.60 -22.12 3.37
N PHE A 189 -2.44 -21.11 4.24
CA PHE A 189 -2.02 -21.32 5.62
C PHE A 189 -3.04 -22.13 6.41
N PHE A 190 -4.34 -21.86 6.26
CA PHE A 190 -5.41 -22.67 6.87
C PHE A 190 -5.35 -24.12 6.42
N ILE A 191 -5.23 -24.38 5.13
CA ILE A 191 -5.07 -25.73 4.60
C ILE A 191 -3.86 -26.41 5.27
N GLN A 192 -2.75 -25.69 5.40
CA GLN A 192 -1.54 -26.23 6.04
C GLN A 192 -1.71 -26.51 7.53
N VAL A 193 -2.45 -25.68 8.26
CA VAL A 193 -2.67 -25.80 9.70
C VAL A 193 -3.62 -26.96 10.03
N PHE A 194 -4.66 -27.17 9.22
CA PHE A 194 -5.71 -28.16 9.50
C PHE A 194 -5.52 -29.48 8.76
N THR A 195 -4.48 -29.62 7.94
CA THR A 195 -4.21 -30.85 7.21
C THR A 195 -2.78 -31.33 7.44
N THR A 196 -2.62 -32.65 7.48
CA THR A 196 -1.30 -33.31 7.46
C THR A 196 -0.82 -33.59 6.03
N TRP A 197 -1.40 -32.92 5.03
CA TRP A 197 -1.07 -33.10 3.64
C TRP A 197 0.32 -32.53 3.31
N PRO A 198 1.28 -33.33 2.85
CA PRO A 198 2.68 -32.90 2.71
C PRO A 198 2.88 -31.76 1.71
N TRP A 199 2.02 -31.65 0.71
CA TRP A 199 2.13 -30.63 -0.33
C TRP A 199 1.61 -29.25 0.11
N SER A 200 0.78 -29.20 1.16
CA SER A 200 0.23 -27.92 1.67
C SER A 200 1.31 -26.93 2.02
N PHE A 201 2.38 -27.39 2.67
CA PHE A 201 3.55 -26.55 2.99
C PHE A 201 4.25 -26.01 1.74
N HIS A 202 4.52 -26.87 0.76
CA HIS A 202 5.24 -26.46 -0.45
C HIS A 202 4.46 -25.42 -1.25
N ILE A 203 3.15 -25.62 -1.38
CA ILE A 203 2.24 -24.69 -2.06
C ILE A 203 2.21 -23.35 -1.32
N HIS A 204 2.03 -23.37 0.01
CA HIS A 204 1.99 -22.17 0.82
C HIS A 204 3.30 -21.38 0.75
N VAL A 205 4.46 -22.02 0.99
CA VAL A 205 5.77 -21.36 0.98
C VAL A 205 6.11 -20.82 -0.42
N THR A 206 5.78 -21.55 -1.49
CA THR A 206 5.96 -21.05 -2.85
C THR A 206 5.12 -19.80 -3.11
N TRP A 207 3.87 -19.78 -2.65
CA TRP A 207 3.02 -18.58 -2.76
C TRP A 207 3.58 -17.39 -1.98
N VAL A 208 4.06 -17.61 -0.75
CA VAL A 208 4.72 -16.58 0.06
C VAL A 208 5.92 -15.99 -0.70
N CYS A 209 6.79 -16.84 -1.30
CA CYS A 209 7.93 -16.37 -2.08
C CYS A 209 7.54 -15.63 -3.36
N ALA A 210 6.51 -16.09 -4.06
CA ALA A 210 5.97 -15.38 -5.22
C ALA A 210 5.44 -13.98 -4.84
N SER A 211 4.80 -13.86 -3.68
CA SER A 211 4.33 -12.58 -3.15
C SER A 211 5.49 -11.61 -2.84
N PHE A 212 6.62 -12.13 -2.33
CA PHE A 212 7.83 -11.32 -2.12
C PHE A 212 8.40 -10.78 -3.42
N ALA A 213 8.54 -11.65 -4.41
CA ALA A 213 9.03 -11.24 -5.72
C ALA A 213 8.13 -10.16 -6.34
N TYR A 214 6.81 -10.32 -6.21
CA TYR A 214 5.84 -9.34 -6.67
C TYR A 214 5.98 -7.99 -5.94
N PHE A 215 6.06 -7.98 -4.60
CA PHE A 215 6.21 -6.72 -3.86
C PHE A 215 7.58 -6.08 -4.05
N ALA A 216 8.65 -6.88 -4.17
CA ALA A 216 9.96 -6.37 -4.50
C ALA A 216 9.99 -5.74 -5.90
N TYR A 217 9.36 -6.38 -6.89
CA TYR A 217 9.20 -5.83 -8.24
C TYR A 217 8.45 -4.50 -8.20
N PHE A 218 7.31 -4.46 -7.50
CA PHE A 218 6.52 -3.23 -7.34
C PHE A 218 7.36 -2.10 -6.71
N GLU A 219 8.08 -2.38 -5.63
CA GLU A 219 8.92 -1.39 -4.94
C GLU A 219 10.07 -0.86 -5.79
N LEU A 220 10.62 -1.69 -6.66
CA LEU A 220 11.80 -1.32 -7.45
C LEU A 220 11.44 -0.65 -8.78
N PHE A 221 10.31 -1.01 -9.39
CA PHE A 221 10.00 -0.66 -10.77
C PHE A 221 8.67 0.08 -10.98
N GLU A 222 7.66 -0.19 -10.15
CA GLU A 222 6.33 0.40 -10.34
C GLU A 222 6.03 1.52 -9.35
N ARG A 223 6.60 1.45 -8.15
CA ARG A 223 6.32 2.41 -7.11
C ARG A 223 7.13 3.68 -7.29
N LEU A 224 6.44 4.74 -7.67
CA LEU A 224 7.02 6.07 -7.82
C LEU A 224 7.02 6.79 -6.45
N THR A 225 8.01 6.46 -5.61
CA THR A 225 8.25 7.20 -4.37
C THR A 225 9.30 8.29 -4.64
N PRO A 226 9.15 9.51 -4.05
CA PRO A 226 10.23 10.49 -4.07
C PRO A 226 11.47 9.86 -3.44
N THR A 227 12.58 9.86 -4.14
CA THR A 227 13.84 9.35 -3.61
C THR A 227 14.41 10.34 -2.59
N VAL A 228 15.01 9.82 -1.50
CA VAL A 228 15.67 10.66 -0.47
C VAL A 228 16.86 11.43 -1.06
N THR A 229 17.38 11.00 -2.19
CA THR A 229 18.41 11.72 -2.94
C THR A 229 17.91 13.10 -3.38
N GLU A 230 16.61 13.24 -3.69
CA GLU A 230 15.99 14.51 -4.01
C GLU A 230 15.80 15.41 -2.77
N SER A 231 15.55 14.84 -1.59
CA SER A 231 15.40 15.63 -0.35
C SER A 231 16.72 16.00 0.32
N ARG A 232 17.84 15.32 0.00
CA ARG A 232 19.17 15.64 0.54
C ARG A 232 19.97 16.58 -0.37
N SER A 233 19.60 16.67 -1.64
CA SER A 233 20.16 17.64 -2.59
C SER A 233 19.57 19.04 -2.43
N GLU A 234 18.59 19.24 -1.53
CA GLU A 234 17.98 20.55 -1.26
C GLU A 234 18.96 21.56 -0.63
N VAL A 235 20.11 21.12 -0.13
CA VAL A 235 21.12 22.02 0.44
C VAL A 235 22.19 22.44 -0.58
N ASP A 236 22.49 21.62 -1.60
CA ASP A 236 23.56 21.91 -2.58
C ASP A 236 23.06 22.15 -4.02
N SER A 237 21.77 21.97 -4.29
CA SER A 237 21.21 22.10 -5.64
C SER A 237 20.07 23.10 -5.76
N SER A 238 20.06 24.15 -4.93
CA SER A 238 19.06 25.22 -5.02
C SER A 238 18.98 25.85 -6.42
N LEU A 239 20.08 25.87 -7.17
CA LEU A 239 20.11 26.35 -8.54
C LEU A 239 19.62 25.33 -9.59
N PHE A 240 19.93 24.02 -9.41
CA PHE A 240 19.51 22.98 -10.38
C PHE A 240 18.06 22.57 -10.18
N THR A 241 17.59 22.51 -8.95
CA THR A 241 16.20 22.19 -8.60
C THR A 241 15.26 23.32 -9.01
N LEU A 242 15.69 24.58 -8.89
CA LEU A 242 14.95 25.75 -9.37
C LEU A 242 14.73 25.69 -10.89
N HIS A 243 15.75 25.28 -11.64
CA HIS A 243 15.67 25.21 -13.10
C HIS A 243 14.79 24.03 -13.57
N SER A 244 14.84 22.87 -12.90
CA SER A 244 14.00 21.70 -13.18
C SER A 244 12.53 21.92 -12.80
N SER A 245 12.27 22.56 -11.67
CA SER A 245 10.91 22.89 -11.22
C SER A 245 10.28 24.01 -12.08
N LEU A 246 11.06 25.00 -12.49
CA LEU A 246 10.64 26.04 -13.44
C LEU A 246 10.28 25.43 -14.81
N SER A 247 11.07 24.48 -15.30
CA SER A 247 10.77 23.80 -16.58
C SER A 247 9.49 22.97 -16.50
N LEU A 248 9.25 22.25 -15.40
CA LEU A 248 8.02 21.49 -15.19
C LEU A 248 6.80 22.43 -15.06
N TRP A 249 6.95 23.51 -14.32
CA TRP A 249 5.89 24.52 -14.22
C TRP A 249 5.51 25.12 -15.57
N GLN A 250 6.51 25.46 -16.41
CA GLN A 250 6.28 25.95 -17.76
C GLN A 250 5.51 24.93 -18.61
N GLN A 251 5.86 23.63 -18.53
CA GLN A 251 5.14 22.56 -19.24
C GLN A 251 3.70 22.42 -18.73
N ILE A 252 3.47 22.53 -17.42
CA ILE A 252 2.12 22.51 -16.83
C ILE A 252 1.31 23.72 -17.34
N CYS A 253 1.88 24.90 -17.32
CA CYS A 253 1.22 26.10 -17.86
C CYS A 253 0.90 25.95 -19.34
N GLN A 254 1.82 25.41 -20.14
CA GLN A 254 1.56 25.13 -21.56
C GLN A 254 0.36 24.19 -21.75
N VAL A 255 0.28 23.11 -20.99
CA VAL A 255 -0.85 22.16 -21.08
C VAL A 255 -2.14 22.80 -20.57
N VAL A 256 -2.10 23.47 -19.44
CA VAL A 256 -3.31 23.98 -18.79
C VAL A 256 -3.78 25.28 -19.42
N ASP A 257 -2.86 26.22 -19.68
CA ASP A 257 -3.18 27.56 -20.13
C ASP A 257 -3.17 27.69 -21.66
N ASP A 258 -2.08 27.30 -22.34
CA ASP A 258 -1.95 27.48 -23.80
C ASP A 258 -2.83 26.49 -24.59
N TRP A 259 -2.90 25.23 -24.13
CA TRP A 259 -3.76 24.22 -24.75
C TRP A 259 -5.18 24.22 -24.18
N GLU A 260 -5.47 25.11 -23.24
CA GLU A 260 -6.76 25.25 -22.58
C GLU A 260 -7.32 23.92 -22.06
N ALA A 261 -6.44 23.03 -21.55
CA ALA A 261 -6.86 21.70 -21.10
C ALA A 261 -7.95 21.77 -20.00
N TRP A 262 -8.06 22.88 -19.29
CA TRP A 262 -9.12 23.10 -18.30
C TRP A 262 -10.54 23.09 -18.90
N ARG A 263 -10.71 23.34 -20.21
CA ARG A 263 -12.02 23.24 -20.91
C ARG A 263 -12.48 21.80 -21.03
N ASN A 264 -11.59 20.82 -20.99
CA ASN A 264 -11.98 19.42 -21.04
C ASN A 264 -12.56 19.00 -19.68
N PRO A 265 -13.82 18.48 -19.61
CA PRO A 265 -14.42 18.04 -18.34
C PRO A 265 -13.70 16.89 -17.65
N ASN A 266 -12.84 16.16 -18.37
CA ASN A 266 -12.05 15.02 -17.87
C ASN A 266 -10.68 15.42 -17.36
N THR A 267 -10.31 16.71 -17.43
CA THR A 267 -8.98 17.15 -16.97
C THR A 267 -8.81 16.89 -15.47
N SER A 268 -7.73 16.22 -15.15
CA SER A 268 -7.35 15.80 -13.81
C SER A 268 -5.83 15.80 -13.69
N VAL A 269 -5.31 15.55 -12.49
CA VAL A 269 -3.87 15.42 -12.28
C VAL A 269 -3.26 14.31 -13.14
N GLU A 270 -4.01 13.23 -13.38
CA GLU A 270 -3.59 12.11 -14.23
C GLU A 270 -3.41 12.52 -15.69
N THR A 271 -4.37 13.28 -16.24
CA THR A 271 -4.29 13.75 -17.64
C THR A 271 -3.18 14.76 -17.84
N ILE A 272 -2.98 15.69 -16.89
CA ILE A 272 -1.89 16.66 -16.94
C ILE A 272 -0.54 15.95 -16.83
N SER A 273 -0.40 15.00 -15.88
CA SER A 273 0.85 14.27 -15.68
C SER A 273 1.24 13.43 -16.90
N ALA A 274 0.25 12.83 -17.56
CA ALA A 274 0.47 12.10 -18.82
C ALA A 274 0.91 13.04 -19.95
N ALA A 275 0.32 14.24 -20.05
CA ALA A 275 0.64 15.22 -21.07
C ALA A 275 2.07 15.81 -20.92
N VAL A 276 2.52 16.05 -19.69
CA VAL A 276 3.88 16.57 -19.39
C VAL A 276 4.92 15.46 -19.22
N GLY A 277 4.52 14.16 -19.35
CA GLY A 277 5.43 13.03 -19.26
C GLY A 277 6.04 12.80 -17.87
N THR A 278 5.32 13.20 -16.80
CA THR A 278 5.80 13.07 -15.43
C THR A 278 4.76 12.44 -14.48
N ASN A 279 5.11 12.26 -13.21
CA ASN A 279 4.22 11.68 -12.21
C ASN A 279 3.23 12.73 -11.67
N ARG A 280 2.00 12.26 -11.36
CA ARG A 280 0.93 13.05 -10.72
C ARG A 280 1.37 13.76 -9.42
N ILE A 281 2.30 13.16 -8.65
CA ILE A 281 2.81 13.73 -7.40
C ILE A 281 3.63 14.98 -7.68
N TYR A 282 4.50 14.94 -8.69
CA TYR A 282 5.30 16.10 -9.10
C TYR A 282 4.43 17.23 -9.65
N VAL A 283 3.43 16.90 -10.47
CA VAL A 283 2.46 17.89 -10.95
C VAL A 283 1.70 18.53 -9.80
N ALA A 284 1.19 17.73 -8.86
CA ALA A 284 0.43 18.25 -7.72
C ALA A 284 1.29 19.12 -6.80
N ARG A 285 2.54 18.72 -6.55
CA ARG A 285 3.51 19.50 -5.76
C ARG A 285 3.88 20.80 -6.47
N CYS A 286 4.23 20.73 -7.75
CA CYS A 286 4.62 21.89 -8.54
C CYS A 286 3.50 22.94 -8.60
N ILE A 287 2.25 22.53 -8.85
CA ILE A 287 1.09 23.42 -8.83
C ILE A 287 0.92 24.06 -7.44
N LYS A 288 1.04 23.26 -6.38
CA LYS A 288 0.87 23.76 -5.01
C LYS A 288 1.98 24.74 -4.61
N GLU A 289 3.21 24.48 -4.99
CA GLU A 289 4.37 25.37 -4.73
C GLU A 289 4.24 26.71 -5.45
N HIS A 290 3.77 26.70 -6.71
CA HIS A 290 3.67 27.94 -7.50
C HIS A 290 2.37 28.72 -7.29
N THR A 291 1.27 28.04 -6.93
CA THR A 291 -0.06 28.68 -6.84
C THR A 291 -0.68 28.64 -5.45
N GLY A 292 -0.16 27.80 -4.54
CA GLY A 292 -0.78 27.53 -3.24
C GLY A 292 -2.04 26.65 -3.32
N LEU A 293 -2.51 26.30 -4.53
CA LEU A 293 -3.77 25.60 -4.77
C LEU A 293 -3.58 24.09 -4.94
N THR A 294 -4.66 23.34 -4.73
CA THR A 294 -4.71 21.95 -5.21
C THR A 294 -4.87 21.94 -6.73
N VAL A 295 -4.51 20.82 -7.39
CA VAL A 295 -4.69 20.68 -8.86
C VAL A 295 -6.13 20.95 -9.28
N ASN A 296 -7.10 20.42 -8.55
CA ASN A 296 -8.53 20.63 -8.83
C ASN A 296 -8.95 22.09 -8.63
N ASP A 297 -8.43 22.76 -7.61
CA ASP A 297 -8.73 24.17 -7.38
C ASP A 297 -8.06 25.05 -8.45
N TYR A 298 -6.84 24.72 -8.87
CA TYR A 298 -6.16 25.42 -9.97
C TYR A 298 -6.94 25.32 -11.29
N ILE A 299 -7.37 24.12 -11.68
CA ILE A 299 -8.22 23.92 -12.86
C ILE A 299 -9.55 24.68 -12.74
N ASN A 300 -10.20 24.61 -11.57
CA ASN A 300 -11.45 25.31 -11.34
C ASN A 300 -11.28 26.83 -11.32
N GLN A 301 -10.17 27.34 -10.81
CA GLN A 301 -9.83 28.77 -10.89
C GLN A 301 -9.83 29.24 -12.36
N LYS A 302 -9.12 28.53 -13.24
CA LYS A 302 -9.07 28.87 -14.69
C LYS A 302 -10.45 28.86 -15.32
N ARG A 303 -11.27 27.85 -15.01
CA ARG A 303 -12.66 27.73 -15.46
C ARG A 303 -13.52 28.92 -15.01
N ILE A 304 -13.38 29.31 -13.74
CA ILE A 304 -14.15 30.44 -13.18
C ILE A 304 -13.69 31.76 -13.74
N ASP A 305 -12.39 31.96 -13.95
CA ASP A 305 -11.87 33.18 -14.57
C ASP A 305 -12.36 33.33 -16.01
N PHE A 306 -12.39 32.24 -16.80
CA PHE A 306 -13.03 32.23 -18.10
C PHE A 306 -14.54 32.55 -18.02
N MET A 307 -15.28 31.91 -17.11
CA MET A 307 -16.70 32.21 -16.92
C MET A 307 -16.96 33.66 -16.57
N ALA A 308 -16.17 34.25 -15.66
CA ALA A 308 -16.28 35.65 -15.25
C ALA A 308 -16.02 36.60 -16.43
N ALA A 309 -15.03 36.26 -17.27
CA ALA A 309 -14.72 37.05 -18.47
C ALA A 309 -15.86 36.99 -19.52
N GLU A 310 -16.44 35.82 -19.76
CA GLU A 310 -17.53 35.66 -20.75
C GLU A 310 -18.86 36.22 -20.27
N LEU A 311 -19.17 36.10 -18.97
CA LEU A 311 -20.36 36.71 -18.38
C LEU A 311 -20.40 38.25 -18.52
N LYS A 312 -19.25 38.91 -18.56
CA LYS A 312 -19.13 40.36 -18.78
C LYS A 312 -19.35 40.76 -20.25
N LYS A 313 -19.09 39.87 -21.21
CA LYS A 313 -19.09 40.22 -22.65
C LYS A 313 -20.45 40.04 -23.31
N THR A 314 -21.22 39.05 -22.88
CA THR A 314 -22.41 38.62 -23.62
C THR A 314 -23.57 38.34 -22.73
N PRO A 315 -24.80 38.85 -23.05
CA PRO A 315 -26.04 38.43 -22.40
C PRO A 315 -26.47 37.02 -22.80
N SER A 316 -25.52 36.18 -23.22
CA SER A 316 -25.71 34.78 -23.62
C SER A 316 -26.27 33.93 -22.48
N SER A 317 -26.90 32.82 -22.82
CA SER A 317 -27.37 31.86 -21.84
C SER A 317 -26.22 31.38 -20.91
N HIS A 318 -26.30 31.65 -19.63
CA HIS A 318 -25.35 31.22 -18.60
C HIS A 318 -25.04 29.73 -18.72
N LYS A 319 -25.95 28.93 -19.24
CA LYS A 319 -25.82 27.49 -19.45
C LYS A 319 -24.69 27.17 -20.47
N GLU A 320 -24.61 27.90 -21.55
CA GLU A 320 -23.58 27.69 -22.61
C GLU A 320 -22.20 28.02 -22.09
N ILE A 321 -22.06 29.10 -21.31
CA ILE A 321 -20.80 29.51 -20.68
C ILE A 321 -20.29 28.44 -19.72
N TYR A 322 -21.17 27.80 -18.93
CA TYR A 322 -20.76 26.74 -17.99
C TYR A 322 -20.20 25.51 -18.70
N PHE A 323 -20.80 25.09 -19.80
CA PHE A 323 -20.31 23.96 -20.59
C PHE A 323 -19.02 24.33 -21.36
N ALA A 324 -18.93 25.54 -21.89
CA ALA A 324 -17.71 26.03 -22.56
C ALA A 324 -16.52 26.13 -21.57
N ALA A 325 -16.79 26.39 -20.29
CA ALA A 325 -15.81 26.35 -19.22
C ALA A 325 -15.41 24.92 -18.77
N GLY A 326 -15.92 23.86 -19.41
CA GLY A 326 -15.57 22.48 -19.10
C GLY A 326 -16.30 21.88 -17.90
N TYR A 327 -17.42 22.45 -17.47
CA TYR A 327 -18.25 21.83 -16.43
C TYR A 327 -19.27 20.87 -17.03
N ARG A 328 -19.45 19.70 -16.40
CA ARG A 328 -20.47 18.72 -16.79
C ARG A 328 -21.86 19.05 -16.26
N SER A 329 -21.96 19.87 -15.22
CA SER A 329 -23.24 20.24 -14.62
C SER A 329 -23.26 21.71 -14.22
N ARG A 330 -24.40 22.34 -14.40
CA ARG A 330 -24.69 23.70 -13.99
C ARG A 330 -24.49 23.90 -12.48
N GLN A 331 -24.93 22.94 -11.68
CA GLN A 331 -24.82 23.04 -10.21
C GLN A 331 -23.36 23.08 -9.74
N THR A 332 -22.49 22.31 -10.36
CA THR A 332 -21.06 22.31 -10.02
C THR A 332 -20.40 23.62 -10.42
N ALA A 333 -20.70 24.14 -11.61
CA ALA A 333 -20.21 25.43 -12.08
C ALA A 333 -20.65 26.56 -11.13
N TYR A 334 -21.92 26.59 -10.77
CA TYR A 334 -22.51 27.59 -9.87
C TYR A 334 -21.86 27.58 -8.49
N ARG A 335 -21.72 26.39 -7.87
CA ARG A 335 -21.06 26.27 -6.55
C ARG A 335 -19.60 26.69 -6.58
N ASN A 336 -18.86 26.33 -7.62
CA ASN A 336 -17.48 26.74 -7.75
C ASN A 336 -17.36 28.24 -8.02
N PHE A 337 -18.28 28.83 -8.78
CA PHE A 337 -18.27 30.26 -9.00
C PHE A 337 -18.42 31.04 -7.69
N ILE A 338 -19.38 30.67 -6.85
CA ILE A 338 -19.55 31.27 -5.52
C ILE A 338 -18.30 31.03 -4.66
N LYS A 339 -17.73 29.83 -4.69
CA LYS A 339 -16.53 29.51 -3.92
C LYS A 339 -15.34 30.43 -4.24
N PHE A 340 -15.16 30.77 -5.52
CA PHE A 340 -13.99 31.55 -5.97
C PHE A 340 -14.24 33.05 -6.10
N LYS A 341 -15.46 33.48 -6.40
CA LYS A 341 -15.82 34.91 -6.58
C LYS A 341 -16.61 35.49 -5.41
N GLY A 342 -17.11 34.65 -4.48
CA GLY A 342 -17.87 35.10 -3.31
C GLY A 342 -19.32 35.43 -3.59
N VAL A 343 -19.72 35.63 -4.86
CA VAL A 343 -21.05 36.00 -5.31
C VAL A 343 -21.59 35.03 -6.37
N SER A 344 -22.90 35.02 -6.60
CA SER A 344 -23.46 34.18 -7.66
C SER A 344 -23.16 34.76 -9.05
N PRO A 345 -23.17 33.93 -10.13
CA PRO A 345 -23.01 34.41 -11.50
C PRO A 345 -23.97 35.52 -11.90
N THR A 346 -25.20 35.50 -11.36
CA THR A 346 -26.24 36.49 -11.63
C THR A 346 -25.88 37.81 -10.93
N GLU A 347 -25.60 37.78 -9.64
CA GLU A 347 -25.17 38.96 -8.87
C GLU A 347 -23.88 39.56 -9.45
N PHE A 348 -22.93 38.73 -9.92
CA PHE A 348 -21.68 39.17 -10.53
C PHE A 348 -21.89 40.00 -11.81
N VAL A 349 -22.94 39.72 -12.56
CA VAL A 349 -23.33 40.49 -13.78
C VAL A 349 -24.05 41.79 -13.42
N GLU A 350 -24.87 41.78 -12.36
CA GLU A 350 -25.72 42.91 -11.94
C GLU A 350 -24.95 43.96 -11.14
N ASP A 351 -23.84 43.61 -10.49
CA ASP A 351 -23.08 44.53 -9.65
C ASP A 351 -21.80 45.08 -10.37
N PRO A 352 -21.78 46.40 -10.68
CA PRO A 352 -20.62 47.06 -11.32
C PRO A 352 -19.35 47.05 -10.46
N GLU A 353 -19.47 47.01 -9.10
CA GLU A 353 -18.31 47.04 -8.20
C GLU A 353 -17.62 45.66 -8.06
N SER A 354 -18.34 44.57 -8.28
CA SER A 354 -17.77 43.22 -8.31
C SER A 354 -16.94 42.97 -9.58
N GLN A 355 -16.77 43.97 -10.43
CA GLN A 355 -16.09 43.89 -11.73
C GLN A 355 -14.61 44.33 -11.69
N GLN A 356 -14.08 44.80 -10.55
CA GLN A 356 -12.69 45.05 -10.31
C GLN A 356 -12.01 43.86 -9.64
#